data_d588ccc18139428c308b4b195f00ffc2
#
_entry.id   d588ccc18139428c308b4b195f00ffc2
#
_cell.length_a   1.000
_cell.length_b   1.000
_cell.length_c   1.000
_cell.angle_alpha   90.00
_cell.angle_beta   90.00
_cell.angle_gamma   90.00
#
_symmetry.space_group_name_H-M   'P 1'
#
loop_
_entity.id
_entity.type
_entity.pdbx_description
1 polymer ?
#
loop_
_entity_poly.entity_id
_entity_poly.type
_entity_poly.pdbx_seq_one_letter_code
_entity_poly.pdbx_strand_id
1 'polypeptide(L)'
;FGHASAVPSNGKMCKAVTFLAAADIMNSGKLMGEDYPVKTLWVSHGGMIGGSVNSNRVKKEILDPMEMIIVEDNFMTDTARYADILLPACDMYEYEDVVPLGHMRTVRLSEKCIEPMYEAKPDAEITRFMAPYLGVGDIVNEVDDDMWWKGTFDVAAARENGITMETLRQNKEMRYTKEEPYIGNVGLTNFITETGRLMFYVDQPAPRTPSNYDTSNVEREQMPTWFENKISGAHSEYAADY
;
A
#
# COMPACT_ATOMS: atom_id res chain seq x y z
N PHE A 1 7.16 1.77 0.70
CA PHE A 1 5.72 2.02 0.83
C PHE A 1 5.32 1.45 2.17
N GLY A 2 5.03 2.34 3.14
CA GLY A 2 4.60 1.97 4.47
C GLY A 2 3.22 1.35 4.41
N HIS A 3 3.13 0.09 4.70
CA HIS A 3 1.85 -0.52 4.95
C HIS A 3 1.42 -0.11 6.35
N ALA A 4 0.58 0.91 6.43
CA ALA A 4 -0.18 1.12 7.64
C ALA A 4 -1.07 -0.12 7.81
N SER A 5 -0.72 -0.99 8.73
CA SER A 5 -1.70 -1.91 9.27
C SER A 5 -2.75 -1.04 9.97
N ALA A 6 -3.82 -0.74 9.26
CA ALA A 6 -4.97 -0.14 9.90
C ALA A 6 -5.43 -1.13 10.98
N VAL A 7 -5.20 -0.80 12.23
CA VAL A 7 -5.81 -1.51 13.34
C VAL A 7 -7.24 -1.00 13.41
N PRO A 8 -8.25 -1.80 13.10
CA PRO A 8 -9.62 -1.37 13.28
C PRO A 8 -9.85 -0.98 14.73
N SER A 9 -10.65 0.04 14.97
CA SER A 9 -10.99 0.53 16.30
C SER A 9 -11.61 -0.53 17.22
N ASN A 10 -12.05 -1.66 16.66
CA ASN A 10 -12.62 -2.80 17.38
C ASN A 10 -11.58 -3.80 17.92
N GLY A 11 -10.29 -3.50 17.81
CA GLY A 11 -9.21 -4.36 18.29
C GLY A 11 -8.96 -5.65 17.48
N LYS A 12 -9.67 -5.87 16.37
CA LYS A 12 -9.37 -6.97 15.46
C LYS A 12 -8.23 -6.55 14.54
N MET A 13 -7.10 -7.19 14.68
CA MET A 13 -5.95 -6.97 13.80
C MET A 13 -6.23 -7.55 12.41
N CYS A 14 -6.08 -6.72 11.38
CA CYS A 14 -5.98 -7.21 10.02
C CYS A 14 -4.62 -7.89 9.83
N LYS A 15 -4.61 -9.11 9.31
CA LYS A 15 -3.37 -9.78 8.92
C LYS A 15 -2.90 -9.16 7.60
N ALA A 16 -1.78 -8.45 7.61
CA ALA A 16 -1.16 -7.92 6.41
C ALA A 16 -0.07 -8.89 5.93
N VAL A 17 -0.10 -9.23 4.67
CA VAL A 17 0.91 -10.09 4.03
C VAL A 17 1.48 -9.39 2.81
N THR A 18 2.72 -9.70 2.45
CA THR A 18 3.27 -9.20 1.20
C THR A 18 2.61 -9.91 0.03
N PHE A 19 2.48 -9.19 -1.06
CA PHE A 19 1.98 -9.77 -2.31
C PHE A 19 2.81 -10.98 -2.78
N LEU A 20 4.13 -10.98 -2.51
CA LEU A 20 5.00 -12.11 -2.83
C LEU A 20 4.63 -13.40 -2.08
N ALA A 21 4.07 -13.28 -0.89
CA ALA A 21 3.61 -14.42 -0.09
C ALA A 21 2.18 -14.87 -0.45
N ALA A 22 1.44 -14.10 -1.24
CA ALA A 22 0.05 -14.38 -1.53
C ALA A 22 -0.14 -15.74 -2.21
N ALA A 23 0.70 -16.06 -3.22
CA ALA A 23 0.61 -17.35 -3.91
C ALA A 23 0.87 -18.53 -2.97
N ASP A 24 1.82 -18.42 -2.04
CA ASP A 24 2.13 -19.50 -1.10
C ASP A 24 1.00 -19.70 -0.08
N ILE A 25 0.35 -18.62 0.34
CA ILE A 25 -0.85 -18.66 1.20
C ILE A 25 -2.01 -19.32 0.46
N MET A 26 -2.23 -18.93 -0.80
CA MET A 26 -3.27 -19.53 -1.64
C MET A 26 -3.06 -21.03 -1.84
N ASN A 27 -1.84 -21.43 -2.17
CA ASN A 27 -1.49 -22.83 -2.42
C ASN A 27 -1.55 -23.69 -1.16
N SER A 28 -1.15 -23.16 -0.01
CA SER A 28 -1.16 -23.88 1.26
C SER A 28 -2.50 -23.82 1.98
N GLY A 29 -3.35 -22.82 1.71
CA GLY A 29 -4.54 -22.51 2.50
C GLY A 29 -4.24 -22.09 3.95
N LYS A 30 -2.98 -21.71 4.24
CA LYS A 30 -2.54 -21.41 5.61
C LYS A 30 -1.82 -20.07 5.69
N LEU A 31 -2.04 -19.39 6.79
CA LEU A 31 -1.31 -18.20 7.19
C LEU A 31 -0.80 -18.39 8.62
N MET A 32 0.53 -18.31 8.81
CA MET A 32 1.17 -18.51 10.13
C MET A 32 0.82 -19.87 10.79
N GLY A 33 0.62 -20.90 9.99
CA GLY A 33 0.28 -22.25 10.47
C GLY A 33 -1.20 -22.51 10.73
N GLU A 34 -2.03 -21.46 10.73
CA GLU A 34 -3.49 -21.57 10.87
C GLU A 34 -4.16 -21.69 9.51
N ASP A 35 -5.27 -22.40 9.44
CA ASP A 35 -6.09 -22.48 8.24
C ASP A 35 -6.63 -21.09 7.89
N TYR A 36 -6.36 -20.66 6.67
CA TYR A 36 -6.72 -19.33 6.20
C TYR A 36 -7.20 -19.39 4.73
N PRO A 37 -8.43 -19.90 4.50
CA PRO A 37 -8.97 -19.96 3.16
C PRO A 37 -9.31 -18.58 2.65
N VAL A 38 -8.62 -18.13 1.61
CA VAL A 38 -8.92 -16.88 0.91
C VAL A 38 -9.84 -17.20 -0.25
N LYS A 39 -11.01 -16.58 -0.31
CA LYS A 39 -12.05 -16.87 -1.31
C LYS A 39 -12.37 -15.67 -2.18
N THR A 40 -12.23 -14.47 -1.63
CA THR A 40 -12.54 -13.22 -2.32
C THR A 40 -11.33 -12.32 -2.32
N LEU A 41 -11.07 -11.71 -3.45
CA LEU A 41 -10.03 -10.72 -3.62
C LEU A 41 -10.67 -9.38 -4.01
N TRP A 42 -10.36 -8.35 -3.27
CA TRP A 42 -10.68 -6.97 -3.65
C TRP A 42 -9.38 -6.23 -3.96
N VAL A 43 -9.26 -5.79 -5.19
CA VAL A 43 -8.11 -5.01 -5.69
C VAL A 43 -8.55 -3.57 -5.84
N SER A 44 -7.95 -2.68 -5.07
CA SER A 44 -8.15 -1.24 -5.18
C SER A 44 -6.88 -0.62 -5.76
N HIS A 45 -6.98 0.02 -6.90
CA HIS A 45 -5.90 0.68 -7.66
C HIS A 45 -4.62 -0.15 -7.79
N GLY A 46 -4.74 -1.44 -7.99
CA GLY A 46 -3.61 -2.37 -8.02
C GLY A 46 -3.43 -3.08 -9.35
N GLY A 47 -2.37 -2.78 -10.06
CA GLY A 47 -1.98 -3.51 -11.26
C GLY A 47 -1.33 -4.87 -10.92
N MET A 48 -2.07 -5.83 -10.36
CA MET A 48 -1.51 -7.11 -9.92
C MET A 48 -0.85 -7.89 -11.05
N ILE A 49 -1.45 -7.91 -12.23
CA ILE A 49 -0.91 -8.64 -13.39
C ILE A 49 0.25 -7.87 -14.00
N GLY A 50 0.06 -6.59 -14.33
CA GLY A 50 1.07 -5.78 -15.00
C GLY A 50 2.19 -5.29 -14.08
N GLY A 51 1.92 -5.13 -12.77
CA GLY A 51 2.87 -4.61 -11.78
C GLY A 51 3.67 -5.67 -11.02
N SER A 52 3.40 -6.94 -11.25
CA SER A 52 4.03 -8.03 -10.50
C SER A 52 5.02 -8.82 -11.32
N VAL A 53 6.03 -9.34 -10.64
CA VAL A 53 6.95 -10.31 -11.23
C VAL A 53 6.20 -11.61 -11.51
N ASN A 54 6.36 -12.18 -12.70
CA ASN A 54 5.72 -13.41 -13.12
C ASN A 54 4.18 -13.35 -13.17
N SER A 55 3.66 -12.61 -14.13
CA SER A 55 2.21 -12.42 -14.36
C SER A 55 1.43 -13.75 -14.54
N ASN A 56 2.06 -14.77 -15.11
CA ASN A 56 1.43 -16.08 -15.27
C ASN A 56 1.23 -16.78 -13.92
N ARG A 57 2.18 -16.66 -13.02
CA ARG A 57 2.04 -17.18 -11.65
C ARG A 57 0.92 -16.45 -10.90
N VAL A 58 0.85 -15.11 -11.05
CA VAL A 58 -0.23 -14.31 -10.45
C VAL A 58 -1.60 -14.79 -10.92
N LYS A 59 -1.76 -14.97 -12.23
CA LYS A 59 -3.02 -15.46 -12.80
C LYS A 59 -3.38 -16.84 -12.24
N LYS A 60 -2.47 -17.79 -12.39
CA LYS A 60 -2.73 -19.20 -12.07
C LYS A 60 -2.84 -19.50 -10.57
N GLU A 61 -2.01 -18.87 -9.75
CA GLU A 61 -1.89 -19.21 -8.32
C GLU A 61 -2.63 -18.24 -7.39
N ILE A 62 -2.97 -17.04 -7.87
CA ILE A 62 -3.67 -16.06 -7.04
C ILE A 62 -5.08 -15.78 -7.58
N LEU A 63 -5.23 -15.48 -8.87
CA LEU A 63 -6.52 -15.05 -9.41
C LEU A 63 -7.45 -16.23 -9.71
N ASP A 64 -6.97 -17.25 -10.44
CA ASP A 64 -7.79 -18.40 -10.84
C ASP A 64 -8.42 -19.16 -9.66
N PRO A 65 -7.78 -19.30 -8.46
CA PRO A 65 -8.40 -19.95 -7.32
C PRO A 65 -9.48 -19.15 -6.60
N MET A 66 -9.65 -17.85 -6.92
CA MET A 66 -10.66 -17.02 -6.25
C MET A 66 -12.07 -17.40 -6.64
N GLU A 67 -12.98 -17.40 -5.65
CA GLU A 67 -14.42 -17.55 -5.88
C GLU A 67 -15.04 -16.23 -6.40
N MET A 68 -14.43 -15.09 -6.06
CA MET A 68 -14.86 -13.76 -6.51
C MET A 68 -13.69 -12.79 -6.54
N ILE A 69 -13.57 -12.03 -7.61
CA ILE A 69 -12.61 -10.95 -7.79
C ILE A 69 -13.35 -9.64 -8.01
N ILE A 70 -13.15 -8.69 -7.11
CA ILE A 70 -13.67 -7.32 -7.21
C ILE A 70 -12.49 -6.42 -7.55
N VAL A 71 -12.60 -5.61 -8.58
CA VAL A 71 -11.57 -4.62 -8.92
C VAL A 71 -12.19 -3.24 -8.94
N GLU A 72 -11.57 -2.34 -8.22
CA GLU A 72 -11.84 -0.94 -8.13
C GLU A 72 -10.69 -0.20 -8.82
N ASP A 73 -10.97 0.39 -9.96
CA ASP A 73 -9.95 1.05 -10.78
C ASP A 73 -10.61 2.11 -11.70
N ASN A 74 -9.83 3.12 -12.07
CA ASN A 74 -10.26 4.16 -13.01
C ASN A 74 -9.97 3.78 -14.47
N PHE A 75 -9.23 2.71 -14.72
CA PHE A 75 -8.96 2.18 -16.05
C PHE A 75 -9.25 0.68 -16.16
N MET A 76 -9.57 0.23 -17.36
CA MET A 76 -9.69 -1.19 -17.67
C MET A 76 -8.30 -1.82 -17.81
N THR A 77 -7.65 -2.04 -16.68
CA THR A 77 -6.33 -2.67 -16.57
C THR A 77 -6.39 -4.17 -16.89
N ASP A 78 -5.24 -4.81 -17.06
CA ASP A 78 -5.18 -6.26 -17.23
C ASP A 78 -5.77 -6.99 -16.02
N THR A 79 -5.60 -6.45 -14.80
CA THR A 79 -6.22 -6.98 -13.60
C THR A 79 -7.74 -6.81 -13.62
N ALA A 80 -8.22 -5.64 -14.03
CA ALA A 80 -9.66 -5.36 -14.14
C ALA A 80 -10.38 -6.31 -15.11
N ARG A 81 -9.69 -6.81 -16.13
CA ARG A 81 -10.25 -7.80 -17.08
C ARG A 81 -10.48 -9.19 -16.48
N TYR A 82 -9.90 -9.46 -15.32
CA TYR A 82 -10.10 -10.69 -14.53
C TYR A 82 -11.20 -10.56 -13.48
N ALA A 83 -11.77 -9.37 -13.31
CA ALA A 83 -12.77 -9.13 -12.28
C ALA A 83 -14.11 -9.75 -12.64
N ASP A 84 -14.78 -10.29 -11.62
CA ASP A 84 -16.21 -10.64 -11.66
C ASP A 84 -17.07 -9.39 -11.47
N ILE A 85 -16.58 -8.43 -10.66
CA ILE A 85 -17.24 -7.15 -10.38
C ILE A 85 -16.24 -6.02 -10.59
N LEU A 86 -16.63 -5.03 -11.40
CA LEU A 86 -15.89 -3.80 -11.59
C LEU A 86 -16.59 -2.64 -10.88
N LEU A 87 -15.83 -1.91 -10.08
CA LEU A 87 -16.26 -0.70 -9.41
C LEU A 87 -15.47 0.48 -10.02
N PRO A 88 -16.13 1.34 -10.80
CA PRO A 88 -15.44 2.46 -11.42
C PRO A 88 -15.04 3.49 -10.36
N ALA A 89 -13.75 3.72 -10.23
CA ALA A 89 -13.18 4.73 -9.33
C ALA A 89 -12.96 6.06 -10.04
N CYS A 90 -13.04 7.15 -9.29
CA CYS A 90 -12.75 8.48 -9.78
C CYS A 90 -11.27 8.66 -10.10
N ASP A 91 -10.99 9.47 -11.12
CA ASP A 91 -9.65 10.03 -11.35
C ASP A 91 -9.36 11.17 -10.36
N MET A 92 -8.08 11.48 -10.17
CA MET A 92 -7.62 12.53 -9.25
C MET A 92 -8.20 13.93 -9.51
N TYR A 93 -8.75 14.18 -10.69
CA TYR A 93 -9.40 15.46 -11.02
C TYR A 93 -10.89 15.50 -10.74
N GLU A 94 -11.50 14.38 -10.37
CA GLU A 94 -12.94 14.24 -10.17
C GLU A 94 -13.37 14.40 -8.72
N TYR A 95 -12.42 14.45 -7.77
CA TYR A 95 -12.70 14.67 -6.34
C TYR A 95 -11.57 15.47 -5.65
N GLU A 96 -11.89 16.01 -4.47
CA GLU A 96 -10.89 16.68 -3.63
C GLU A 96 -10.17 15.65 -2.77
N ASP A 97 -8.83 15.70 -2.75
CA ASP A 97 -7.99 14.80 -1.95
C ASP A 97 -6.74 15.49 -1.43
N VAL A 98 -6.06 14.83 -0.52
CA VAL A 98 -4.80 15.28 0.05
C VAL A 98 -3.69 14.31 -0.32
N VAL A 99 -2.69 14.82 -1.02
CA VAL A 99 -1.56 14.03 -1.52
C VAL A 99 -0.32 14.30 -0.66
N PRO A 100 0.11 13.35 0.17
CA PRO A 100 1.37 13.44 0.88
C PRO A 100 2.54 13.16 -0.08
N LEU A 101 3.39 14.14 -0.29
CA LEU A 101 4.59 14.03 -1.11
C LEU A 101 5.81 13.77 -0.20
N GLY A 102 5.97 12.53 0.24
CA GLY A 102 6.98 12.14 1.24
C GLY A 102 8.40 12.56 0.90
N HIS A 103 8.81 12.45 -0.36
CA HIS A 103 10.14 12.85 -0.80
C HIS A 103 10.34 14.37 -0.80
N MET A 104 9.28 15.14 -0.97
CA MET A 104 9.32 16.62 -0.96
C MET A 104 9.05 17.19 0.44
N ARG A 105 8.68 16.35 1.39
CA ARG A 105 8.26 16.75 2.74
C ARG A 105 7.12 17.75 2.74
N THR A 106 6.23 17.64 1.76
CA THR A 106 5.08 18.50 1.57
C THR A 106 3.80 17.67 1.54
N VAL A 107 2.72 18.34 1.84
CA VAL A 107 1.37 17.87 1.64
C VAL A 107 0.68 18.83 0.69
N ARG A 108 -0.01 18.31 -0.31
CA ARG A 108 -0.66 19.10 -1.35
C ARG A 108 -2.15 18.77 -1.42
N LEU A 109 -2.95 19.79 -1.64
CA LEU A 109 -4.36 19.62 -2.00
C LEU A 109 -4.46 19.24 -3.48
N SER A 110 -5.15 18.15 -3.79
CA SER A 110 -5.65 17.84 -5.12
C SER A 110 -7.08 18.38 -5.21
N GLU A 111 -7.27 19.43 -6.00
CA GLU A 111 -8.60 20.06 -6.12
C GLU A 111 -9.43 19.33 -7.17
N LYS A 112 -10.70 19.16 -6.87
CA LYS A 112 -11.68 18.71 -7.84
C LYS A 112 -11.79 19.71 -8.99
N CYS A 113 -11.59 19.24 -10.21
CA CYS A 113 -11.64 20.05 -11.43
C CYS A 113 -12.88 19.79 -12.28
N ILE A 114 -13.38 18.56 -12.24
CA ILE A 114 -14.55 18.12 -13.01
C ILE A 114 -15.46 17.25 -12.14
N GLU A 115 -16.72 17.10 -12.53
CA GLU A 115 -17.62 16.15 -11.88
C GLU A 115 -17.23 14.71 -12.25
N PRO A 116 -17.44 13.74 -11.33
CA PRO A 116 -17.22 12.33 -11.62
C PRO A 116 -17.91 11.89 -12.91
N MET A 117 -17.20 11.17 -13.74
CA MET A 117 -17.75 10.69 -15.00
C MET A 117 -18.53 9.39 -14.80
N TYR A 118 -19.71 9.32 -15.41
CA TYR A 118 -20.58 8.14 -15.39
C TYR A 118 -20.93 7.70 -13.94
N GLU A 119 -20.59 6.47 -13.57
CA GLU A 119 -20.85 5.87 -12.26
C GLU A 119 -19.62 5.90 -11.35
N ALA A 120 -18.53 6.57 -11.77
CA ALA A 120 -17.32 6.66 -10.98
C ALA A 120 -17.56 7.33 -9.62
N LYS A 121 -16.93 6.78 -8.59
CA LYS A 121 -16.99 7.28 -7.21
C LYS A 121 -15.60 7.35 -6.60
N PRO A 122 -15.36 8.30 -5.70
CA PRO A 122 -14.14 8.29 -4.88
C PRO A 122 -14.02 6.99 -4.07
N ASP A 123 -12.80 6.48 -3.91
CA ASP A 123 -12.52 5.22 -3.18
C ASP A 123 -13.10 5.22 -1.77
N ALA A 124 -13.03 6.36 -1.08
CA ALA A 124 -13.62 6.51 0.24
C ALA A 124 -15.15 6.35 0.22
N GLU A 125 -15.81 6.83 -0.83
CA GLU A 125 -17.27 6.67 -0.99
C GLU A 125 -17.62 5.21 -1.29
N ILE A 126 -16.86 4.54 -2.17
CA ILE A 126 -17.02 3.10 -2.46
C ILE A 126 -16.85 2.29 -1.17
N THR A 127 -15.80 2.57 -0.41
CA THR A 127 -15.54 1.91 0.87
C THR A 127 -16.70 2.09 1.85
N ARG A 128 -17.20 3.32 2.02
CA ARG A 128 -18.35 3.62 2.90
C ARG A 128 -19.62 2.91 2.45
N PHE A 129 -19.87 2.89 1.14
CA PHE A 129 -21.02 2.20 0.58
C PHE A 129 -20.99 0.69 0.85
N MET A 130 -19.81 0.08 0.75
CA MET A 130 -19.65 -1.36 0.94
C MET A 130 -19.57 -1.80 2.41
N ALA A 131 -19.12 -0.92 3.30
CA ALA A 131 -18.86 -1.25 4.70
C ALA A 131 -20.02 -1.90 5.45
N PRO A 132 -21.30 -1.47 5.31
CA PRO A 132 -22.44 -2.13 5.97
C PRO A 132 -22.60 -3.57 5.52
N TYR A 133 -22.41 -3.87 4.24
CA TYR A 133 -22.54 -5.22 3.69
C TYR A 133 -21.44 -6.16 4.18
N LEU A 134 -20.29 -5.59 4.55
CA LEU A 134 -19.17 -6.32 5.12
C LEU A 134 -19.21 -6.41 6.66
N GLY A 135 -20.27 -5.87 7.29
CA GLY A 135 -20.44 -5.87 8.74
C GLY A 135 -19.50 -4.93 9.49
N VAL A 136 -18.98 -3.91 8.82
CA VAL A 136 -18.08 -2.89 9.38
C VAL A 136 -18.63 -1.46 9.22
N GLY A 137 -19.93 -1.34 8.93
CA GLY A 137 -20.59 -0.07 8.71
C GLY A 137 -20.51 0.88 9.89
N ASP A 138 -20.62 0.37 11.10
CA ASP A 138 -20.53 1.18 12.34
C ASP A 138 -19.17 1.87 12.50
N ILE A 139 -18.12 1.30 11.90
CA ILE A 139 -16.76 1.84 12.00
C ILE A 139 -16.53 2.94 10.96
N VAL A 140 -17.11 2.80 9.78
CA VAL A 140 -16.80 3.63 8.61
C VAL A 140 -17.84 4.74 8.42
N ASN A 141 -19.12 4.47 8.67
CA ASN A 141 -20.20 5.42 8.39
C ASN A 141 -20.33 6.53 9.42
N GLU A 142 -19.75 6.36 10.62
CA GLU A 142 -19.74 7.42 11.64
C GLU A 142 -18.67 8.50 11.35
N VAL A 143 -17.79 8.27 10.37
CA VAL A 143 -16.68 9.18 10.03
C VAL A 143 -17.03 9.91 8.75
N ASP A 144 -17.42 11.16 8.87
CA ASP A 144 -17.55 12.05 7.73
C ASP A 144 -16.18 12.54 7.23
N ASP A 145 -16.15 13.25 6.10
CA ASP A 145 -14.91 13.73 5.52
C ASP A 145 -14.15 14.69 6.44
N ASP A 146 -14.85 15.57 7.14
CA ASP A 146 -14.22 16.52 8.05
C ASP A 146 -13.59 15.81 9.25
N MET A 147 -14.24 14.78 9.80
CA MET A 147 -13.68 13.93 10.87
C MET A 147 -12.48 13.15 10.37
N TRP A 148 -12.54 12.60 9.15
CA TRP A 148 -11.44 11.88 8.54
C TRP A 148 -10.20 12.76 8.38
N TRP A 149 -10.36 13.94 7.80
CA TRP A 149 -9.26 14.89 7.61
C TRP A 149 -8.72 15.41 8.92
N LYS A 150 -9.57 15.69 9.90
CA LYS A 150 -9.16 16.10 11.23
C LYS A 150 -8.31 15.01 11.91
N GLY A 151 -8.71 13.75 11.81
CA GLY A 151 -7.92 12.63 12.31
C GLY A 151 -6.60 12.45 11.55
N THR A 152 -6.61 12.60 10.24
CA THR A 152 -5.41 12.48 9.39
C THR A 152 -4.37 13.54 9.74
N PHE A 153 -4.77 14.77 10.07
CA PHE A 153 -3.86 15.85 10.45
C PHE A 153 -3.58 15.91 11.96
N ASP A 154 -4.16 15.04 12.76
CA ASP A 154 -3.87 14.97 14.20
C ASP A 154 -2.53 14.26 14.49
N VAL A 155 -1.49 14.66 13.80
CA VAL A 155 -0.11 14.23 13.99
C VAL A 155 0.77 15.42 14.36
N ALA A 156 1.85 15.18 15.11
CA ALA A 156 2.72 16.25 15.62
C ALA A 156 3.22 17.17 14.50
N ALA A 157 3.71 16.59 13.39
CA ALA A 157 4.23 17.35 12.27
C ALA A 157 3.18 18.28 11.63
N ALA A 158 1.94 17.86 11.53
CA ALA A 158 0.86 18.69 11.00
C ALA A 158 0.49 19.81 11.97
N ARG A 159 0.34 19.49 13.27
CA ARG A 159 0.03 20.47 14.32
C ARG A 159 1.10 21.57 14.43
N GLU A 160 2.38 21.18 14.44
CA GLU A 160 3.52 22.10 14.54
C GLU A 160 3.65 23.06 13.34
N ASN A 161 3.17 22.63 12.19
CA ASN A 161 3.20 23.42 10.95
C ASN A 161 1.83 24.01 10.57
N GLY A 162 0.83 23.90 11.43
CA GLY A 162 -0.49 24.48 11.20
C GLY A 162 -1.22 23.90 10.00
N ILE A 163 -0.99 22.60 9.68
CA ILE A 163 -1.60 21.93 8.54
C ILE A 163 -2.99 21.43 8.92
N THR A 164 -4.00 21.97 8.25
CA THR A 164 -5.41 21.58 8.33
C THR A 164 -6.00 21.60 6.93
N MET A 165 -7.20 21.05 6.72
CA MET A 165 -7.88 21.19 5.43
C MET A 165 -8.12 22.66 5.07
N GLU A 166 -8.47 23.49 6.06
CA GLU A 166 -8.68 24.91 5.82
C GLU A 166 -7.40 25.59 5.31
N THR A 167 -6.26 25.39 5.98
CA THR A 167 -4.99 26.01 5.57
C THR A 167 -4.46 25.42 4.25
N LEU A 168 -4.74 24.13 3.96
CA LEU A 168 -4.40 23.54 2.66
C LEU A 168 -5.26 24.10 1.53
N ARG A 169 -6.55 24.31 1.75
CA ARG A 169 -7.41 24.95 0.74
C ARG A 169 -6.97 26.38 0.41
N GLN A 170 -6.39 27.09 1.39
CA GLN A 170 -5.83 28.44 1.20
C GLN A 170 -4.48 28.41 0.48
N ASN A 171 -3.57 27.55 0.92
CA ASN A 171 -2.17 27.57 0.49
C ASN A 171 -1.85 26.56 -0.63
N LYS A 172 -2.72 25.58 -0.88
CA LYS A 172 -2.62 24.50 -1.86
C LYS A 172 -1.52 23.47 -1.57
N GLU A 173 -0.42 23.89 -1.02
CA GLU A 173 0.71 23.05 -0.61
C GLU A 173 1.31 23.59 0.69
N MET A 174 1.65 22.69 1.61
CA MET A 174 2.29 23.05 2.87
C MET A 174 3.40 22.05 3.19
N ARG A 175 4.47 22.54 3.81
CA ARG A 175 5.55 21.67 4.31
C ARG A 175 5.25 21.22 5.73
N TYR A 176 5.51 19.93 6.02
CA TYR A 176 5.36 19.36 7.35
C TYR A 176 6.70 19.24 8.11
N THR A 177 7.77 19.81 7.56
CA THR A 177 9.07 19.92 8.22
C THR A 177 9.68 21.28 7.96
N LYS A 178 10.51 21.75 8.91
CA LYS A 178 11.32 22.95 8.69
C LYS A 178 12.26 22.76 7.49
N GLU A 179 12.54 23.85 6.79
CA GLU A 179 13.58 23.84 5.76
C GLU A 179 14.94 23.59 6.43
N GLU A 180 15.50 22.44 6.12
CA GLU A 180 16.89 22.17 6.46
C GLU A 180 17.62 21.82 5.16
N PRO A 181 18.87 22.25 4.99
CA PRO A 181 19.64 21.94 3.80
C PRO A 181 19.66 20.41 3.60
N TYR A 182 19.33 19.97 2.40
CA TYR A 182 19.26 18.55 2.05
C TYR A 182 20.55 17.78 2.43
N ILE A 183 21.69 18.41 2.25
CA ILE A 183 23.02 17.81 2.49
C ILE A 183 23.36 17.73 3.98
N GLY A 184 22.78 18.56 4.85
CA GLY A 184 23.09 18.57 6.28
C GLY A 184 22.31 17.58 7.11
N ASN A 185 21.17 17.09 6.60
CA ASN A 185 20.18 16.39 7.41
C ASN A 185 19.95 14.93 7.07
N VAL A 186 20.45 14.49 5.94
CA VAL A 186 20.33 13.08 5.61
C VAL A 186 21.46 12.33 6.27
N GLY A 187 21.47 12.28 7.61
CA GLY A 187 22.14 11.25 8.35
C GLY A 187 23.60 10.92 7.97
N LEU A 188 24.27 11.74 7.13
CA LEU A 188 25.68 11.51 6.81
C LEU A 188 26.57 11.62 8.06
N THR A 189 26.02 12.20 9.10
CA THR A 189 26.73 12.38 10.36
C THR A 189 25.98 11.87 11.59
N ASN A 190 24.71 11.48 11.43
CA ASN A 190 23.88 11.07 12.55
C ASN A 190 22.99 9.88 12.16
N PHE A 191 23.57 8.71 12.08
CA PHE A 191 22.84 7.48 11.81
C PHE A 191 22.16 6.98 13.09
N ILE A 192 20.87 6.61 12.98
CA ILE A 192 20.12 5.94 14.06
C ILE A 192 20.48 4.44 14.03
N THR A 193 21.70 4.12 14.32
CA THR A 193 22.24 2.77 14.40
C THR A 193 22.95 2.61 15.72
N GLU A 194 23.15 1.39 16.18
CA GLU A 194 23.87 1.08 17.41
C GLU A 194 25.28 1.69 17.42
N THR A 195 25.94 1.75 16.29
CA THR A 195 27.29 2.29 16.13
C THR A 195 27.32 3.80 15.82
N GLY A 196 26.17 4.42 15.55
CA GLY A 196 26.08 5.80 15.05
C GLY A 196 26.70 5.98 13.65
N ARG A 197 26.95 4.92 12.91
CA ARG A 197 27.56 4.91 11.57
C ARG A 197 26.67 4.17 10.58
N LEU A 198 26.87 4.40 9.29
CA LEU A 198 26.24 3.58 8.26
C LEU A 198 26.73 2.12 8.40
N MET A 199 25.79 1.21 8.57
CA MET A 199 26.06 -0.22 8.70
C MET A 199 25.86 -0.90 7.35
N PHE A 200 26.90 -1.52 6.84
CA PHE A 200 26.84 -2.38 5.64
C PHE A 200 26.54 -3.85 5.99
N TYR A 201 26.82 -4.24 7.21
CA TYR A 201 26.49 -5.56 7.74
C TYR A 201 25.56 -5.39 8.94
N VAL A 202 24.46 -6.13 8.94
CA VAL A 202 23.47 -6.15 10.03
C VAL A 202 23.33 -7.59 10.50
N ASP A 203 23.79 -7.87 11.71
CA ASP A 203 23.81 -9.24 12.25
C ASP A 203 22.41 -9.86 12.32
N GLN A 204 21.46 -9.06 12.76
CA GLN A 204 20.05 -9.44 12.79
C GLN A 204 19.20 -8.41 12.04
N PRO A 205 19.05 -8.57 10.70
CA PRO A 205 18.21 -7.68 9.93
C PRO A 205 16.76 -7.78 10.40
N ALA A 206 16.11 -6.63 10.57
CA ALA A 206 14.69 -6.61 10.88
C ALA A 206 13.91 -7.31 9.74
N PRO A 207 12.92 -8.15 10.07
CA PRO A 207 12.08 -8.75 9.06
C PRO A 207 11.43 -7.64 8.22
N ARG A 208 11.54 -7.73 6.90
CA ARG A 208 10.99 -6.72 5.97
C ARG A 208 9.47 -6.62 6.01
N THR A 209 8.83 -7.61 6.60
CA THR A 209 7.38 -7.67 6.73
C THR A 209 6.99 -8.15 8.12
N PRO A 210 5.87 -7.64 8.67
CA PRO A 210 5.33 -8.12 9.94
C PRO A 210 4.81 -9.58 9.85
N SER A 211 4.60 -10.10 8.65
CA SER A 211 4.28 -11.49 8.41
C SER A 211 5.55 -12.31 8.51
N ASN A 212 5.50 -13.43 9.19
CA ASN A 212 6.59 -14.41 9.31
C ASN A 212 6.92 -15.07 7.96
N TYR A 213 7.05 -14.26 6.93
CA TYR A 213 7.51 -14.72 5.64
C TYR A 213 8.96 -15.15 5.79
N ASP A 214 9.27 -16.29 5.24
CA ASP A 214 10.53 -17.02 5.32
C ASP A 214 11.75 -16.14 5.62
N THR A 215 12.18 -16.14 6.88
CA THR A 215 13.41 -15.52 7.35
C THR A 215 14.59 -16.51 7.27
N SER A 216 14.41 -17.64 6.58
CA SER A 216 15.43 -18.68 6.45
C SER A 216 16.72 -18.21 5.73
N ASN A 217 16.67 -17.04 5.11
CA ASN A 217 17.78 -16.45 4.38
C ASN A 217 18.37 -15.20 5.07
N VAL A 218 18.54 -15.26 6.38
CA VAL A 218 19.11 -14.16 7.18
C VAL A 218 20.47 -13.70 6.62
N GLU A 219 21.33 -14.63 6.23
CA GLU A 219 22.63 -14.31 5.62
C GLU A 219 22.52 -13.42 4.38
N ARG A 220 21.47 -13.62 3.59
CA ARG A 220 21.21 -12.83 2.38
C ARG A 220 20.85 -11.38 2.70
N GLU A 221 20.21 -11.13 3.84
CA GLU A 221 19.75 -9.82 4.27
C GLU A 221 20.78 -9.07 5.12
N GLN A 222 21.82 -9.77 5.59
CA GLN A 222 22.83 -9.19 6.48
C GLN A 222 23.73 -8.17 5.78
N MET A 223 24.01 -8.35 4.50
CA MET A 223 24.89 -7.49 3.73
C MET A 223 24.37 -7.29 2.30
N PRO A 224 24.46 -6.08 1.73
CA PRO A 224 24.17 -5.88 0.31
C PRO A 224 25.07 -6.79 -0.54
N THR A 225 24.46 -7.73 -1.23
CA THR A 225 25.16 -8.73 -2.06
C THR A 225 24.46 -8.80 -3.41
N TRP A 226 25.22 -8.99 -4.45
CA TRP A 226 24.64 -9.30 -5.76
C TRP A 226 24.19 -10.75 -5.79
N PHE A 227 22.97 -10.97 -6.24
CA PHE A 227 22.42 -12.30 -6.50
C PHE A 227 22.02 -12.39 -7.96
N GLU A 228 22.33 -13.52 -8.58
CA GLU A 228 21.82 -13.80 -9.91
C GLU A 228 20.29 -13.83 -9.91
N ASN A 229 19.69 -13.14 -10.87
CA ASN A 229 18.24 -13.14 -10.99
C ASN A 229 17.78 -14.48 -11.57
N LYS A 230 17.21 -15.32 -10.73
CA LYS A 230 16.72 -16.64 -11.13
C LYS A 230 15.40 -16.62 -11.89
N ILE A 231 14.70 -15.48 -11.93
CA ILE A 231 13.34 -15.38 -12.46
C ILE A 231 13.33 -14.69 -13.82
N SER A 232 14.26 -13.81 -14.10
CA SER A 232 14.32 -13.06 -15.35
C SER A 232 15.76 -12.90 -15.85
N GLY A 233 15.93 -12.84 -17.15
CA GLY A 233 17.23 -12.68 -17.81
C GLY A 233 17.79 -13.96 -18.40
N ALA A 234 18.79 -13.80 -19.28
CA ALA A 234 19.35 -14.88 -20.08
C ALA A 234 20.04 -16.01 -19.28
N HIS A 235 20.29 -15.77 -18.01
CA HIS A 235 20.96 -16.73 -17.10
C HIS A 235 20.01 -17.31 -16.06
N SER A 236 18.70 -17.04 -16.13
CA SER A 236 17.76 -17.65 -15.19
C SER A 236 17.59 -19.14 -15.50
N GLU A 237 17.32 -19.94 -14.47
CA GLU A 237 16.98 -21.36 -14.63
C GLU A 237 15.71 -21.57 -15.49
N TYR A 238 14.90 -20.52 -15.63
CA TYR A 238 13.67 -20.52 -16.44
C TYR A 238 13.87 -19.94 -17.85
N ALA A 239 15.08 -19.53 -18.22
CA ALA A 239 15.33 -18.91 -19.53
C ALA A 239 15.04 -19.83 -20.70
N ALA A 240 15.04 -21.14 -20.48
CA ALA A 240 14.72 -22.15 -21.50
C ALA A 240 13.20 -22.31 -21.72
N ASP A 241 12.37 -21.78 -20.81
CA ASP A 241 10.90 -21.92 -20.84
C ASP A 241 10.23 -20.70 -21.49
N TYR A 242 11.01 -19.68 -21.86
CA TYR A 242 10.62 -18.43 -22.52
C TYR A 242 11.56 -18.12 -23.68
#